data_f842cac3e7ef971ebfa47fab7a278704
#
_entry.id   f842cac3e7ef971ebfa47fab7a278704
#
_cell.length_a   1.000
_cell.length_b   1.000
_cell.length_c   1.000
_cell.angle_alpha   90.00
_cell.angle_beta   90.00
_cell.angle_gamma   90.00
#
_symmetry.space_group_name_H-M   'P 1'
#
loop_
_entity.id
_entity.type
_entity.pdbx_description
1 polymer ?
#
loop_
_entity_poly.entity_id
_entity_poly.type
_entity_poly.pdbx_seq_one_letter_code
_entity_poly.pdbx_strand_id
1 'polypeptide(L)'
;MKQNIVVATHHKTGTVWMSTVFKAIARRLGANYVDFWTHYGRLDRALKTPFILLNHNSIFSRHASQLRREDVRVLHLIRDPRDVLISAMHYHKKADEPWLHEKVSGSKDAPYQQRLNSLATLHEQYMFELENATGSTIEAMLDWQYDRTNCVEVRYEDLWADRSLSVWSDIASFLGFEGAEQEVCRQCFWEHSLFGKASRANRRHARSGEVAQWKREFTPELAQAFLYRFPDALQVLGYENGDGWIESLTTSSKSQAQASTPPQNPTLSAYK
;
A
#
# COMPACT_ATOMS: atom_id res chain seq x y z
N MET A 1 11.24 -21.72 13.26
CA MET A 1 11.76 -20.78 12.20
C MET A 1 13.27 -20.92 12.09
N LYS A 2 13.78 -21.20 10.90
CA LYS A 2 15.23 -21.26 10.60
C LYS A 2 15.80 -19.90 10.18
N GLN A 3 14.96 -19.02 9.65
CA GLN A 3 15.34 -17.71 9.13
C GLN A 3 14.77 -16.58 9.99
N ASN A 4 15.48 -15.48 10.04
CA ASN A 4 14.95 -14.21 10.51
C ASN A 4 14.21 -13.53 9.34
N ILE A 5 13.11 -12.86 9.62
CA ILE A 5 12.24 -12.31 8.59
C ILE A 5 12.17 -10.80 8.73
N VAL A 6 12.28 -10.11 7.60
CA VAL A 6 11.98 -8.69 7.50
C VAL A 6 10.78 -8.52 6.58
N VAL A 7 9.76 -7.84 7.06
CA VAL A 7 8.57 -7.47 6.29
C VAL A 7 8.68 -5.97 5.98
N ALA A 8 9.06 -5.68 4.76
CA ALA A 8 9.25 -4.33 4.24
C ALA A 8 7.98 -3.87 3.53
N THR A 9 7.35 -2.85 4.06
CA THR A 9 6.14 -2.25 3.47
C THR A 9 6.35 -0.75 3.29
N HIS A 10 5.52 -0.13 2.46
CA HIS A 10 5.45 1.31 2.33
C HIS A 10 4.12 1.82 2.89
N HIS A 11 4.02 3.14 3.06
CA HIS A 11 2.76 3.73 3.50
C HIS A 11 1.63 3.39 2.52
N LYS A 12 0.50 2.89 3.03
CA LYS A 12 -0.69 2.47 2.27
C LYS A 12 -0.53 1.25 1.33
N THR A 13 0.56 0.51 1.41
CA THR A 13 0.73 -0.74 0.65
C THR A 13 0.22 -2.00 1.36
N GLY A 14 -0.39 -1.86 2.54
CA GLY A 14 -0.94 -3.00 3.30
C GLY A 14 -0.22 -3.27 4.63
N THR A 15 0.49 -2.31 5.18
CA THR A 15 1.28 -2.39 6.43
C THR A 15 0.48 -2.96 7.60
N VAL A 16 -0.74 -2.45 7.85
CA VAL A 16 -1.59 -2.90 8.96
C VAL A 16 -2.00 -4.36 8.77
N TRP A 17 -2.29 -4.76 7.54
CA TRP A 17 -2.61 -6.15 7.22
C TRP A 17 -1.43 -7.07 7.52
N MET A 18 -0.26 -6.79 6.97
CA MET A 18 0.96 -7.58 7.20
C MET A 18 1.37 -7.57 8.67
N SER A 19 1.27 -6.43 9.34
CA SER A 19 1.49 -6.34 10.80
C SER A 19 0.63 -7.35 11.56
N THR A 20 -0.66 -7.43 11.24
CA THR A 20 -1.59 -8.33 11.91
C THR A 20 -1.28 -9.80 11.63
N VAL A 21 -1.00 -10.14 10.37
CA VAL A 21 -0.62 -11.50 9.95
C VAL A 21 0.66 -11.95 10.65
N PHE A 22 1.73 -11.16 10.55
CA PHE A 22 3.03 -11.55 11.09
C PHE A 22 3.11 -11.50 12.62
N LYS A 23 2.31 -10.65 13.30
CA LYS A 23 2.11 -10.73 14.75
C LYS A 23 1.47 -12.06 15.16
N ALA A 24 0.47 -12.52 14.39
CA ALA A 24 -0.18 -13.80 14.66
C ALA A 24 0.76 -14.99 14.42
N ILE A 25 1.55 -14.95 13.33
CA ILE A 25 2.58 -15.96 13.04
C ILE A 25 3.62 -15.99 14.17
N ALA A 26 4.20 -14.84 14.51
CA ALA A 26 5.23 -14.75 15.55
C ALA A 26 4.73 -15.34 16.89
N ARG A 27 3.51 -14.98 17.30
CA ARG A 27 2.90 -15.51 18.52
C ARG A 27 2.72 -17.02 18.49
N ARG A 28 2.30 -17.61 17.35
CA ARG A 28 2.06 -19.07 17.24
C ARG A 28 3.34 -19.87 17.14
N LEU A 29 4.39 -19.28 16.57
CA LEU A 29 5.69 -19.93 16.38
C LEU A 29 6.71 -19.59 17.48
N GLY A 30 6.35 -18.77 18.46
CA GLY A 30 7.27 -18.35 19.52
C GLY A 30 8.41 -17.47 19.05
N ALA A 31 8.25 -16.76 17.91
CA ALA A 31 9.23 -15.82 17.39
C ALA A 31 9.06 -14.42 18.00
N ASN A 32 10.16 -13.67 18.05
CA ASN A 32 10.16 -12.31 18.52
C ASN A 32 9.63 -11.36 17.42
N TYR A 33 8.48 -10.72 17.63
CA TYR A 33 7.97 -9.70 16.72
C TYR A 33 8.47 -8.31 17.10
N VAL A 34 9.07 -7.61 16.16
CA VAL A 34 9.65 -6.28 16.35
C VAL A 34 9.02 -5.31 15.34
N ASP A 35 8.47 -4.23 15.83
CA ASP A 35 8.07 -3.10 15.02
C ASP A 35 9.23 -2.09 14.95
N PHE A 36 9.66 -1.74 13.76
CA PHE A 36 10.84 -0.91 13.53
C PHE A 36 10.74 0.44 14.25
N TRP A 37 9.60 1.14 14.15
CA TRP A 37 9.45 2.48 14.70
C TRP A 37 9.38 2.49 16.22
N THR A 38 8.71 1.51 16.80
CA THR A 38 8.64 1.36 18.26
C THR A 38 10.02 1.09 18.88
N HIS A 39 10.94 0.50 18.10
CA HIS A 39 12.27 0.13 18.56
C HIS A 39 13.39 0.94 17.87
N TYR A 40 13.07 2.01 17.16
CA TYR A 40 14.06 2.87 16.51
C TYR A 40 15.11 3.35 17.51
N GLY A 41 16.39 3.20 17.17
CA GLY A 41 17.53 3.48 18.07
C GLY A 41 17.87 2.39 19.08
N ARG A 42 17.07 1.32 19.21
CA ARG A 42 17.36 0.13 20.05
C ARG A 42 17.20 -1.18 19.30
N LEU A 43 17.22 -1.12 17.97
CA LEU A 43 16.89 -2.26 17.11
C LEU A 43 17.80 -3.48 17.39
N ASP A 44 19.10 -3.27 17.55
CA ASP A 44 20.06 -4.36 17.83
C ASP A 44 19.73 -5.13 19.12
N ARG A 45 19.17 -4.46 20.12
CA ARG A 45 18.74 -5.10 21.36
C ARG A 45 17.38 -5.79 21.23
N ALA A 46 16.54 -5.31 20.31
CA ALA A 46 15.20 -5.86 20.07
C ALA A 46 15.24 -7.10 19.18
N LEU A 47 16.22 -7.21 18.28
CA LEU A 47 16.35 -8.31 17.31
C LEU A 47 16.95 -9.58 17.97
N LYS A 48 16.16 -10.22 18.82
CA LYS A 48 16.50 -11.55 19.37
C LYS A 48 16.00 -12.63 18.41
N THR A 49 16.89 -13.50 17.98
CA THR A 49 16.59 -14.60 17.05
C THR A 49 15.77 -15.71 17.70
N PRO A 50 14.81 -16.32 17.01
CA PRO A 50 14.27 -15.92 15.71
C PRO A 50 13.39 -14.68 15.80
N PHE A 51 13.50 -13.76 14.84
CA PHE A 51 12.69 -12.54 14.83
C PHE A 51 11.90 -12.35 13.52
N ILE A 52 10.81 -11.60 13.64
CA ILE A 52 10.07 -11.02 12.53
C ILE A 52 10.06 -9.50 12.74
N LEU A 53 10.73 -8.78 11.87
CA LEU A 53 10.81 -7.32 11.88
C LEU A 53 9.87 -6.73 10.85
N LEU A 54 8.93 -5.89 11.27
CA LEU A 54 8.12 -5.06 10.35
C LEU A 54 8.73 -3.67 10.21
N ASN A 55 8.97 -3.24 8.98
CA ASN A 55 9.35 -1.87 8.64
C ASN A 55 8.30 -1.24 7.72
N HIS A 56 7.71 -0.13 8.16
CA HIS A 56 6.55 0.51 7.52
C HIS A 56 6.89 1.36 6.30
N ASN A 57 8.13 1.83 6.20
CA ASN A 57 8.53 2.80 5.18
C ASN A 57 9.66 2.27 4.31
N SER A 58 10.06 1.02 4.52
CA SER A 58 11.19 0.38 3.81
C SER A 58 12.51 1.19 3.87
N ILE A 59 12.63 2.09 4.86
CA ILE A 59 13.84 2.88 5.09
C ILE A 59 14.84 2.04 5.87
N PHE A 60 15.83 1.49 5.15
CA PHE A 60 16.84 0.61 5.73
C PHE A 60 18.26 1.20 5.71
N SER A 61 18.43 2.46 5.39
CA SER A 61 19.72 3.09 5.13
C SER A 61 20.77 2.88 6.24
N ARG A 62 20.35 2.84 7.51
CA ARG A 62 21.23 2.61 8.66
C ARG A 62 21.40 1.14 9.02
N HIS A 63 20.58 0.25 8.49
CA HIS A 63 20.56 -1.18 8.83
C HIS A 63 20.69 -2.08 7.60
N ALA A 64 21.14 -1.53 6.47
CA ALA A 64 21.28 -2.26 5.21
C ALA A 64 22.16 -3.51 5.32
N SER A 65 23.18 -3.48 6.18
CA SER A 65 24.04 -4.64 6.44
C SER A 65 23.29 -5.81 7.10
N GLN A 66 22.32 -5.53 7.97
CA GLN A 66 21.51 -6.57 8.63
C GLN A 66 20.56 -7.26 7.66
N LEU A 67 20.09 -6.55 6.62
CA LEU A 67 19.24 -7.13 5.58
C LEU A 67 19.99 -8.05 4.60
N ARG A 68 21.31 -7.93 4.54
CA ARG A 68 22.18 -8.74 3.65
C ARG A 68 22.71 -10.01 4.31
N ARG A 69 22.31 -10.28 5.55
CA ARG A 69 22.72 -11.49 6.27
C ARG A 69 22.10 -12.73 5.61
N GLU A 70 22.83 -13.81 5.55
CA GLU A 70 22.38 -15.08 4.96
C GLU A 70 21.19 -15.70 5.70
N ASP A 71 21.09 -15.45 7.03
CA ASP A 71 19.99 -15.91 7.88
C ASP A 71 18.76 -15.01 7.87
N VAL A 72 18.70 -14.00 6.97
CA VAL A 72 17.56 -13.08 6.82
C VAL A 72 16.87 -13.30 5.48
N ARG A 73 15.54 -13.37 5.50
CA ARG A 73 14.67 -13.31 4.31
C ARG A 73 13.81 -12.07 4.38
N VAL A 74 13.61 -11.43 3.25
CA VAL A 74 12.89 -10.17 3.14
C VAL A 74 11.64 -10.38 2.29
N LEU A 75 10.48 -10.01 2.82
CA LEU A 75 9.25 -9.80 2.05
C LEU A 75 9.11 -8.30 1.79
N HIS A 76 9.14 -7.90 0.53
CA HIS A 76 8.87 -6.53 0.10
C HIS A 76 7.47 -6.43 -0.48
N LEU A 77 6.63 -5.56 0.08
CA LEU A 77 5.24 -5.37 -0.34
C LEU A 77 5.07 -4.02 -1.01
N ILE A 78 4.70 -4.05 -2.28
CA ILE A 78 4.34 -2.88 -3.07
C ILE A 78 2.84 -2.85 -3.37
N ARG A 79 2.36 -1.74 -3.88
CA ARG A 79 0.99 -1.54 -4.34
C ARG A 79 0.98 -0.60 -5.53
N ASP A 80 -0.05 -0.68 -6.40
CA ASP A 80 -0.25 0.26 -7.50
C ASP A 80 -0.12 1.71 -6.99
N PRO A 81 0.87 2.49 -7.46
CA PRO A 81 1.12 3.84 -6.97
C PRO A 81 -0.09 4.77 -7.08
N ARG A 82 -0.95 4.53 -8.07
CA ARG A 82 -2.22 5.27 -8.26
C ARG A 82 -3.20 4.99 -7.12
N ASP A 83 -3.29 3.72 -6.70
CA ASP A 83 -4.12 3.32 -5.55
C ASP A 83 -3.51 3.76 -4.21
N VAL A 84 -2.18 3.83 -4.13
CA VAL A 84 -1.48 4.42 -2.97
C VAL A 84 -1.87 5.88 -2.81
N LEU A 85 -1.84 6.68 -3.89
CA LEU A 85 -2.24 8.08 -3.89
C LEU A 85 -3.67 8.27 -3.37
N ILE A 86 -4.61 7.51 -3.92
CA ILE A 86 -6.02 7.57 -3.49
C ILE A 86 -6.16 7.19 -2.02
N SER A 87 -5.55 6.08 -1.63
CA SER A 87 -5.62 5.57 -0.26
C SER A 87 -5.00 6.53 0.75
N ALA A 88 -3.89 7.17 0.41
CA ALA A 88 -3.19 8.13 1.26
C ALA A 88 -4.00 9.41 1.45
N MET A 89 -4.48 10.03 0.37
CA MET A 89 -5.27 11.25 0.45
C MET A 89 -6.49 11.08 1.37
N HIS A 90 -7.27 10.03 1.17
CA HIS A 90 -8.43 9.79 2.02
C HIS A 90 -8.08 9.46 3.47
N TYR A 91 -6.92 8.84 3.71
CA TYR A 91 -6.44 8.52 5.04
C TYR A 91 -5.93 9.76 5.77
N HIS A 92 -5.07 10.55 5.15
CA HIS A 92 -4.47 11.73 5.77
C HIS A 92 -5.49 12.82 6.12
N LYS A 93 -6.62 12.87 5.41
CA LYS A 93 -7.74 13.76 5.77
C LYS A 93 -8.35 13.49 7.15
N LYS A 94 -8.18 12.29 7.71
CA LYS A 94 -8.91 11.82 8.91
C LYS A 94 -8.03 11.14 9.94
N ALA A 95 -6.81 10.74 9.58
CA ALA A 95 -5.93 9.99 10.47
C ALA A 95 -5.44 10.88 11.62
N ASP A 96 -5.21 10.23 12.76
CA ASP A 96 -4.71 10.88 13.99
C ASP A 96 -3.23 10.52 14.21
N GLU A 97 -2.43 10.63 13.14
CA GLU A 97 -0.98 10.44 13.23
C GLU A 97 -0.31 11.76 13.62
N PRO A 98 0.62 11.76 14.60
CA PRO A 98 1.22 13.01 15.12
C PRO A 98 1.77 13.94 14.05
N TRP A 99 2.50 13.40 13.07
CA TRP A 99 3.12 14.20 12.01
C TRP A 99 2.11 14.97 11.12
N LEU A 100 0.87 14.50 11.04
CA LEU A 100 -0.20 15.19 10.30
C LEU A 100 -0.65 16.47 10.99
N HIS A 101 -0.46 16.55 12.31
CA HIS A 101 -0.92 17.64 13.16
C HIS A 101 0.21 18.57 13.62
N GLU A 102 1.45 18.15 13.41
CA GLU A 102 2.62 18.95 13.80
C GLU A 102 2.97 19.97 12.72
N LYS A 103 3.38 21.16 13.14
CA LYS A 103 4.01 22.13 12.26
C LYS A 103 5.47 21.77 12.08
N VAL A 104 5.97 21.87 10.85
CA VAL A 104 7.41 21.80 10.61
C VAL A 104 8.07 22.94 11.38
N SER A 105 9.05 22.62 12.22
CA SER A 105 9.76 23.62 13.04
C SER A 105 10.33 24.74 12.17
N GLY A 106 9.99 25.99 12.52
CA GLY A 106 10.41 27.17 11.75
C GLY A 106 9.53 27.53 10.54
N SER A 107 8.54 26.71 10.20
CA SER A 107 7.56 27.01 9.14
C SER A 107 6.40 27.87 9.69
N LYS A 108 5.96 28.85 8.87
CA LYS A 108 4.70 29.57 9.10
C LYS A 108 3.47 28.78 8.60
N ASP A 109 3.71 27.67 7.91
CA ASP A 109 2.69 26.87 7.30
C ASP A 109 1.82 26.12 8.31
N ALA A 110 0.58 25.90 7.95
CA ALA A 110 -0.33 25.07 8.73
C ALA A 110 0.13 23.59 8.73
N PRO A 111 -0.27 22.79 9.72
CA PRO A 111 -0.05 21.35 9.72
C PRO A 111 -0.54 20.67 8.43
N TYR A 112 0.10 19.55 8.09
CA TYR A 112 -0.17 18.82 6.85
C TYR A 112 -1.67 18.57 6.60
N GLN A 113 -2.36 17.98 7.58
CA GLN A 113 -3.78 17.65 7.48
C GLN A 113 -4.66 18.90 7.33
N GLN A 114 -4.31 19.98 8.01
CA GLN A 114 -5.04 21.24 7.89
C GLN A 114 -4.90 21.83 6.47
N ARG A 115 -3.69 21.80 5.90
CA ARG A 115 -3.44 22.22 4.50
C ARG A 115 -4.25 21.37 3.52
N LEU A 116 -4.14 20.04 3.64
CA LEU A 116 -4.86 19.12 2.78
C LEU A 116 -6.38 19.36 2.84
N ASN A 117 -6.93 19.55 4.03
CA ASN A 117 -8.37 19.77 4.22
C ASN A 117 -8.84 21.18 3.83
N SER A 118 -7.94 22.16 3.70
CA SER A 118 -8.28 23.51 3.25
C SER A 118 -8.41 23.63 1.72
N LEU A 119 -7.95 22.64 0.97
CA LEU A 119 -8.04 22.63 -0.49
C LEU A 119 -9.48 22.38 -0.93
N ALA A 120 -9.95 23.17 -1.92
CA ALA A 120 -11.35 23.24 -2.27
C ALA A 120 -11.84 22.01 -3.07
N THR A 121 -10.98 21.43 -3.89
CA THR A 121 -11.34 20.34 -4.81
C THR A 121 -10.58 19.06 -4.52
N LEU A 122 -11.16 17.91 -4.92
CA LEU A 122 -10.47 16.61 -4.84
C LEU A 122 -9.20 16.60 -5.70
N HIS A 123 -9.22 17.27 -6.84
CA HIS A 123 -8.04 17.37 -7.71
C HIS A 123 -6.88 18.05 -6.98
N GLU A 124 -7.10 19.21 -6.36
CA GLU A 124 -6.08 19.89 -5.57
C GLU A 124 -5.56 19.04 -4.41
N GLN A 125 -6.43 18.28 -3.75
CA GLN A 125 -6.07 17.38 -2.67
C GLN A 125 -5.18 16.22 -3.18
N TYR A 126 -5.49 15.63 -4.33
CA TYR A 126 -4.64 14.61 -4.94
C TYR A 126 -3.29 15.18 -5.42
N MET A 127 -3.29 16.38 -6.00
CA MET A 127 -2.04 17.06 -6.38
C MET A 127 -1.15 17.33 -5.18
N PHE A 128 -1.72 17.83 -4.09
CA PHE A 128 -0.99 18.05 -2.85
C PHE A 128 -0.35 16.76 -2.31
N GLU A 129 -1.10 15.66 -2.30
CA GLU A 129 -0.58 14.36 -1.88
C GLU A 129 0.53 13.84 -2.79
N LEU A 130 0.36 13.97 -4.10
CA LEU A 130 1.33 13.52 -5.10
C LEU A 130 2.68 14.24 -4.94
N GLU A 131 2.65 15.53 -4.61
CA GLU A 131 3.84 16.35 -4.44
C GLU A 131 4.47 16.26 -3.04
N ASN A 132 3.80 15.60 -2.09
CA ASN A 132 4.26 15.51 -0.71
C ASN A 132 4.36 14.06 -0.23
N ALA A 133 3.57 13.65 0.75
CA ALA A 133 3.73 12.37 1.44
C ALA A 133 3.60 11.15 0.51
N THR A 134 2.65 11.17 -0.41
CA THR A 134 2.50 10.05 -1.37
C THR A 134 3.64 10.03 -2.39
N GLY A 135 4.09 11.20 -2.87
CA GLY A 135 5.24 11.28 -3.75
C GLY A 135 6.47 10.62 -3.13
N SER A 136 6.78 10.95 -1.87
CA SER A 136 7.90 10.32 -1.14
C SER A 136 7.72 8.81 -0.96
N THR A 137 6.48 8.34 -0.82
CA THR A 137 6.18 6.89 -0.75
C THR A 137 6.48 6.20 -2.09
N ILE A 138 6.09 6.81 -3.21
CA ILE A 138 6.35 6.29 -4.55
C ILE A 138 7.87 6.28 -4.81
N GLU A 139 8.57 7.36 -4.49
CA GLU A 139 10.04 7.41 -4.56
C GLU A 139 10.69 6.28 -3.77
N ALA A 140 10.24 6.02 -2.55
CA ALA A 140 10.78 4.95 -1.73
C ALA A 140 10.52 3.55 -2.31
N MET A 141 9.42 3.34 -3.05
CA MET A 141 9.18 2.08 -3.78
C MET A 141 10.15 1.95 -4.98
N LEU A 142 10.40 3.05 -5.72
CA LEU A 142 11.31 3.07 -6.87
C LEU A 142 12.78 2.90 -6.46
N ASP A 143 13.17 3.46 -5.32
CA ASP A 143 14.53 3.38 -4.77
C ASP A 143 14.86 2.02 -4.12
N TRP A 144 13.92 1.07 -4.14
CA TRP A 144 14.16 -0.25 -3.57
C TRP A 144 15.27 -0.98 -4.32
N GLN A 145 16.20 -1.59 -3.56
CA GLN A 145 17.33 -2.33 -4.13
C GLN A 145 16.88 -3.73 -4.57
N TYR A 146 16.65 -3.90 -5.86
CA TYR A 146 16.16 -5.15 -6.48
C TYR A 146 17.25 -6.22 -6.71
N ASP A 147 18.51 -5.92 -6.43
CA ASP A 147 19.66 -6.83 -6.61
C ASP A 147 19.79 -7.90 -5.51
N ARG A 148 18.84 -8.00 -4.61
CA ARG A 148 18.89 -8.88 -3.44
C ARG A 148 18.31 -10.26 -3.74
N THR A 149 19.13 -11.30 -3.62
CA THR A 149 18.68 -12.69 -3.77
C THR A 149 17.88 -13.24 -2.59
N ASN A 150 17.95 -12.56 -1.43
CA ASN A 150 17.22 -12.93 -0.22
C ASN A 150 15.90 -12.15 -0.04
N CYS A 151 15.43 -11.49 -1.08
CA CYS A 151 14.19 -10.71 -1.10
C CYS A 151 13.18 -11.28 -2.09
N VAL A 152 11.93 -11.41 -1.67
CA VAL A 152 10.78 -11.62 -2.55
C VAL A 152 9.90 -10.37 -2.52
N GLU A 153 9.57 -9.87 -3.70
CA GLU A 153 8.58 -8.80 -3.85
C GLU A 153 7.21 -9.39 -4.16
N VAL A 154 6.18 -8.79 -3.59
CA VAL A 154 4.79 -9.15 -3.88
C VAL A 154 3.95 -7.88 -4.00
N ARG A 155 2.97 -7.89 -4.89
CA ARG A 155 1.99 -6.82 -5.02
C ARG A 155 0.83 -7.03 -4.03
N TYR A 156 0.35 -5.95 -3.46
CA TYR A 156 -0.85 -5.96 -2.63
C TYR A 156 -2.03 -6.62 -3.35
N GLU A 157 -2.15 -6.36 -4.64
CA GLU A 157 -3.22 -6.85 -5.52
C GLU A 157 -3.19 -8.37 -5.66
N ASP A 158 -2.00 -8.97 -5.74
CA ASP A 158 -1.83 -10.42 -5.83
C ASP A 158 -2.27 -11.10 -4.52
N LEU A 159 -1.88 -10.54 -3.38
CA LEU A 159 -2.33 -11.03 -2.08
C LEU A 159 -3.82 -10.79 -1.85
N TRP A 160 -4.37 -9.68 -2.36
CA TRP A 160 -5.79 -9.39 -2.28
C TRP A 160 -6.64 -10.39 -3.08
N ALA A 161 -6.12 -10.89 -4.20
CA ALA A 161 -6.77 -11.86 -5.07
C ALA A 161 -6.53 -13.32 -4.65
N ASP A 162 -5.54 -13.61 -3.80
CA ASP A 162 -5.03 -14.96 -3.48
C ASP A 162 -5.97 -15.79 -2.58
N ARG A 163 -7.16 -16.09 -3.08
CA ARG A 163 -8.15 -16.89 -2.34
C ARG A 163 -7.74 -18.35 -2.18
N SER A 164 -6.87 -18.85 -3.06
CA SER A 164 -6.30 -20.20 -3.00
C SER A 164 -5.15 -20.32 -2.01
N LEU A 165 -4.59 -19.20 -1.56
CA LEU A 165 -3.38 -19.11 -0.76
C LEU A 165 -2.13 -19.65 -1.47
N SER A 166 -2.13 -19.71 -2.79
CA SER A 166 -0.97 -20.20 -3.56
C SER A 166 0.17 -19.19 -3.50
N VAL A 167 -0.09 -17.92 -3.79
CA VAL A 167 0.91 -16.84 -3.71
C VAL A 167 1.48 -16.75 -2.28
N TRP A 168 0.60 -16.79 -1.28
CA TRP A 168 1.05 -16.76 0.12
C TRP A 168 1.88 -17.98 0.51
N SER A 169 1.54 -19.18 -0.01
CA SER A 169 2.31 -20.39 0.26
C SER A 169 3.71 -20.35 -0.33
N ASP A 170 3.87 -19.78 -1.54
CA ASP A 170 5.18 -19.58 -2.16
C ASP A 170 6.04 -18.59 -1.37
N ILE A 171 5.42 -17.49 -0.91
CA ILE A 171 6.07 -16.52 -0.03
C ILE A 171 6.51 -17.19 1.28
N ALA A 172 5.64 -17.96 1.92
CA ALA A 172 5.96 -18.65 3.16
C ALA A 172 7.15 -19.62 2.99
N SER A 173 7.17 -20.34 1.86
CA SER A 173 8.30 -21.22 1.51
C SER A 173 9.61 -20.44 1.34
N PHE A 174 9.56 -19.32 0.59
CA PHE A 174 10.71 -18.44 0.40
C PHE A 174 11.24 -17.87 1.73
N LEU A 175 10.34 -17.51 2.64
CA LEU A 175 10.68 -16.99 3.97
C LEU A 175 11.24 -18.09 4.90
N GLY A 176 11.31 -19.35 4.46
CA GLY A 176 11.91 -20.47 5.18
C GLY A 176 10.98 -21.14 6.17
N PHE A 177 9.67 -20.96 6.05
CA PHE A 177 8.70 -21.74 6.80
C PHE A 177 8.55 -23.12 6.18
N GLU A 178 8.62 -24.19 6.97
CA GLU A 178 8.54 -25.58 6.51
C GLU A 178 7.52 -26.39 7.33
N GLY A 179 6.93 -27.39 6.72
CA GLY A 179 6.03 -28.34 7.38
C GLY A 179 4.90 -27.69 8.18
N ALA A 180 4.82 -27.94 9.48
CA ALA A 180 3.78 -27.36 10.34
C ALA A 180 3.83 -25.82 10.42
N GLU A 181 4.99 -25.21 10.24
CA GLU A 181 5.12 -23.75 10.23
C GLU A 181 4.42 -23.12 9.03
N GLN A 182 4.47 -23.77 7.85
CA GLN A 182 3.72 -23.32 6.66
C GLN A 182 2.21 -23.33 6.90
N GLU A 183 1.70 -24.38 7.55
CA GLU A 183 0.27 -24.45 7.87
C GLU A 183 -0.13 -23.33 8.83
N VAL A 184 0.69 -23.04 9.84
CA VAL A 184 0.49 -21.86 10.72
C VAL A 184 0.45 -20.56 9.92
N CYS A 185 1.36 -20.37 8.98
CA CYS A 185 1.41 -19.18 8.13
C CYS A 185 0.14 -19.06 7.27
N ARG A 186 -0.32 -20.17 6.64
CA ARG A 186 -1.54 -20.21 5.85
C ARG A 186 -2.78 -19.85 6.67
N GLN A 187 -2.90 -20.44 7.86
CA GLN A 187 -4.02 -20.16 8.76
C GLN A 187 -4.02 -18.70 9.22
N CYS A 188 -2.86 -18.15 9.62
CA CYS A 188 -2.76 -16.77 10.03
C CYS A 188 -3.14 -15.80 8.91
N PHE A 189 -2.67 -16.06 7.70
CA PHE A 189 -3.02 -15.21 6.55
C PHE A 189 -4.51 -15.27 6.23
N TRP A 190 -5.09 -16.49 6.18
CA TRP A 190 -6.53 -16.66 5.97
C TRP A 190 -7.38 -15.94 7.01
N GLU A 191 -7.05 -16.11 8.29
CA GLU A 191 -7.81 -15.50 9.39
C GLU A 191 -7.81 -13.98 9.35
N HIS A 192 -6.74 -13.38 8.80
CA HIS A 192 -6.56 -11.93 8.75
C HIS A 192 -6.73 -11.33 7.35
N SER A 193 -7.02 -12.14 6.33
CA SER A 193 -7.33 -11.65 4.99
C SER A 193 -8.71 -11.01 4.91
N LEU A 194 -8.92 -10.13 3.91
CA LEU A 194 -10.21 -9.48 3.68
C LEU A 194 -11.28 -10.44 3.18
N PHE A 195 -10.89 -11.58 2.59
CA PHE A 195 -11.77 -12.65 2.12
C PHE A 195 -11.93 -13.80 3.13
N GLY A 196 -11.15 -13.82 4.20
CA GLY A 196 -11.22 -14.80 5.28
C GLY A 196 -12.02 -14.29 6.47
N LYS A 197 -11.63 -14.73 7.68
CA LYS A 197 -12.27 -14.32 8.94
C LYS A 197 -11.77 -12.97 9.47
N ALA A 198 -11.37 -12.05 8.59
CA ALA A 198 -10.87 -10.74 9.03
C ALA A 198 -11.79 -10.13 10.08
N SER A 199 -11.24 -9.82 11.24
CA SER A 199 -11.98 -9.20 12.33
C SER A 199 -12.58 -7.87 11.89
N ARG A 200 -13.70 -7.45 12.52
CA ARG A 200 -14.28 -6.11 12.30
C ARG A 200 -13.27 -4.99 12.51
N ALA A 201 -12.25 -5.20 13.36
CA ALA A 201 -11.18 -4.24 13.63
C ALA A 201 -10.30 -4.01 12.38
N ASN A 202 -9.91 -5.08 11.65
CA ASN A 202 -9.12 -4.96 10.43
C ASN A 202 -9.90 -4.24 9.30
N ARG A 203 -11.22 -4.43 9.23
CA ARG A 203 -12.08 -3.73 8.28
C ARG A 203 -12.23 -2.23 8.60
N ARG A 204 -12.05 -1.81 9.87
CA ARG A 204 -12.09 -0.38 10.23
C ARG A 204 -10.88 0.40 9.76
N HIS A 205 -9.71 -0.26 9.62
CA HIS A 205 -8.49 0.36 9.09
C HIS A 205 -8.43 0.37 7.55
N ALA A 206 -9.22 -0.45 6.88
CA ALA A 206 -9.36 -0.44 5.43
C ALA A 206 -10.59 0.38 5.06
N ARG A 207 -10.43 1.53 4.40
CA ARG A 207 -11.57 2.33 3.87
C ARG A 207 -12.47 1.47 2.99
N SER A 208 -11.91 0.80 2.00
CA SER A 208 -12.57 -0.18 1.13
C SER A 208 -11.77 -1.48 1.02
N GLY A 209 -10.44 -1.42 1.14
CA GLY A 209 -9.54 -2.53 0.85
C GLY A 209 -9.53 -2.94 -0.62
N GLU A 210 -10.22 -2.19 -1.48
CA GLU A 210 -10.36 -2.48 -2.92
C GLU A 210 -9.07 -2.18 -3.67
N VAL A 211 -8.91 -2.86 -4.80
CA VAL A 211 -7.86 -2.62 -5.79
C VAL A 211 -8.44 -1.87 -6.99
N ALA A 212 -7.57 -1.27 -7.79
CA ALA A 212 -7.91 -0.55 -9.02
C ALA A 212 -8.93 0.60 -8.81
N GLN A 213 -8.93 1.24 -7.64
CA GLN A 213 -9.78 2.41 -7.34
C GLN A 213 -9.47 3.58 -8.27
N TRP A 214 -8.21 3.67 -8.72
CA TRP A 214 -7.75 4.70 -9.65
C TRP A 214 -8.56 4.73 -10.95
N LYS A 215 -9.06 3.61 -11.44
CA LYS A 215 -9.91 3.56 -12.65
C LYS A 215 -11.19 4.40 -12.52
N ARG A 216 -11.62 4.66 -11.31
CA ARG A 216 -12.82 5.42 -10.99
C ARG A 216 -12.52 6.85 -10.52
N GLU A 217 -11.38 7.03 -9.85
CA GLU A 217 -11.05 8.30 -9.17
C GLU A 217 -10.04 9.17 -9.93
N PHE A 218 -9.24 8.61 -10.84
CA PHE A 218 -8.34 9.39 -11.66
C PHE A 218 -9.09 10.11 -12.77
N THR A 219 -8.80 11.40 -12.92
CA THR A 219 -9.15 12.16 -14.11
C THR A 219 -7.98 12.16 -15.09
N PRO A 220 -8.20 12.47 -16.39
CA PRO A 220 -7.09 12.61 -17.34
C PRO A 220 -6.02 13.61 -16.89
N GLU A 221 -6.43 14.72 -16.26
CA GLU A 221 -5.51 15.74 -15.75
C GLU A 221 -4.64 15.21 -14.61
N LEU A 222 -5.25 14.46 -13.67
CA LEU A 222 -4.50 13.83 -12.57
C LEU A 222 -3.55 12.76 -13.12
N ALA A 223 -3.96 12.01 -14.12
CA ALA A 223 -3.13 11.00 -14.78
C ALA A 223 -1.90 11.63 -15.46
N GLN A 224 -2.08 12.75 -16.16
CA GLN A 224 -0.98 13.49 -16.77
C GLN A 224 -0.03 14.07 -15.71
N ALA A 225 -0.55 14.64 -14.63
CA ALA A 225 0.26 15.12 -13.52
C ALA A 225 1.06 14.00 -12.85
N PHE A 226 0.45 12.83 -12.68
CA PHE A 226 1.12 11.64 -12.17
C PHE A 226 2.29 11.21 -13.07
N LEU A 227 2.07 11.11 -14.38
CA LEU A 227 3.13 10.76 -15.35
C LEU A 227 4.22 11.82 -15.42
N TYR A 228 3.85 13.10 -15.35
CA TYR A 228 4.85 14.17 -15.32
C TYR A 228 5.80 14.05 -14.12
N ARG A 229 5.26 13.70 -12.95
CA ARG A 229 6.04 13.56 -11.71
C ARG A 229 6.80 12.21 -11.64
N PHE A 230 6.22 11.16 -12.20
CA PHE A 230 6.71 9.78 -12.14
C PHE A 230 6.58 9.07 -13.49
N PRO A 231 7.36 9.47 -14.51
CA PRO A 231 7.18 8.99 -15.89
C PRO A 231 7.30 7.47 -16.03
N ASP A 232 8.20 6.85 -15.26
CA ASP A 232 8.52 5.42 -15.40
C ASP A 232 7.98 4.56 -14.24
N ALA A 233 7.32 5.16 -13.24
CA ALA A 233 6.98 4.46 -12.00
C ALA A 233 6.12 3.21 -12.24
N LEU A 234 5.11 3.31 -13.11
CA LEU A 234 4.21 2.19 -13.40
C LEU A 234 4.90 1.07 -14.16
N GLN A 235 5.87 1.40 -15.02
CA GLN A 235 6.66 0.41 -15.76
C GLN A 235 7.70 -0.24 -14.85
N VAL A 236 8.44 0.53 -14.07
CA VAL A 236 9.47 0.03 -13.13
C VAL A 236 8.84 -0.89 -12.09
N LEU A 237 7.68 -0.52 -11.54
CA LEU A 237 6.95 -1.34 -10.58
C LEU A 237 6.06 -2.42 -11.24
N GLY A 238 6.09 -2.49 -12.60
CA GLY A 238 5.46 -3.53 -13.39
C GLY A 238 3.93 -3.48 -13.41
N TYR A 239 3.31 -2.32 -13.20
CA TYR A 239 1.85 -2.16 -13.27
C TYR A 239 1.34 -1.86 -14.67
N GLU A 240 2.14 -1.21 -15.51
CA GLU A 240 1.80 -0.91 -16.90
C GLU A 240 3.02 -1.17 -17.81
N ASN A 241 2.75 -1.38 -19.09
CA ASN A 241 3.80 -1.51 -20.11
C ASN A 241 4.01 -0.22 -20.93
N GLY A 242 3.26 0.85 -20.61
CA GLY A 242 3.28 2.15 -21.29
C GLY A 242 2.12 3.03 -20.84
N ASP A 243 1.90 4.14 -21.54
CA ASP A 243 0.95 5.19 -21.12
C ASP A 243 -0.50 4.97 -21.60
N GLY A 244 -0.76 3.88 -22.33
CA GLY A 244 -2.09 3.56 -22.90
C GLY A 244 -3.23 3.44 -21.87
N TRP A 245 -2.91 3.29 -20.57
CA TRP A 245 -3.89 3.26 -19.51
C TRP A 245 -4.68 4.58 -19.37
N ILE A 246 -4.12 5.72 -19.82
CA ILE A 246 -4.80 7.03 -19.80
C ILE A 246 -5.99 7.05 -20.75
N GLU A 247 -5.87 6.40 -21.91
CA GLU A 247 -6.97 6.33 -22.90
C GLU A 247 -8.21 5.64 -22.31
N SER A 248 -8.00 4.67 -21.42
CA SER A 248 -9.09 3.99 -20.75
C SER A 248 -9.91 4.90 -19.84
N LEU A 249 -9.29 5.95 -19.25
CA LEU A 249 -9.97 6.94 -18.41
C LEU A 249 -10.89 7.85 -19.23
N THR A 250 -10.44 8.26 -20.44
CA THR A 250 -11.23 9.13 -21.32
C THR A 250 -12.46 8.42 -21.88
N THR A 251 -12.36 7.12 -22.11
CA THR A 251 -13.48 6.31 -22.61
C THR A 251 -14.56 6.11 -21.53
N SER A 252 -14.15 5.87 -20.30
CA SER A 252 -15.05 5.70 -19.15
C SER A 252 -15.82 6.99 -18.83
N SER A 253 -15.18 8.16 -18.93
CA SER A 253 -15.79 9.45 -18.70
C SER A 253 -16.88 9.77 -19.72
N LYS A 254 -16.69 9.38 -20.99
CA LYS A 254 -17.69 9.57 -22.06
C LYS A 254 -18.93 8.68 -21.87
N SER A 255 -18.76 7.44 -21.42
CA SER A 255 -19.87 6.53 -21.12
C SER A 255 -20.73 7.02 -19.96
N GLN A 256 -20.13 7.61 -18.91
CA GLN A 256 -20.87 8.17 -17.78
C GLN A 256 -21.63 9.46 -18.14
N ALA A 257 -21.04 10.30 -18.98
CA ALA A 257 -21.70 11.52 -19.48
C ALA A 257 -22.93 11.21 -20.38
N GLN A 258 -22.88 10.15 -21.17
CA GLN A 258 -24.00 9.70 -22.01
C GLN A 258 -25.13 9.06 -21.20
N ALA A 259 -24.84 8.40 -20.10
CA ALA A 259 -25.84 7.79 -19.22
C ALA A 259 -26.61 8.81 -18.35
N SER A 260 -26.11 10.03 -18.22
CA SER A 260 -26.71 11.10 -17.40
C SER A 260 -27.64 12.05 -18.21
N THR A 261 -27.85 11.83 -19.50
CA THR A 261 -28.80 12.63 -20.30
C THR A 261 -30.22 12.08 -20.10
N PRO A 262 -31.15 12.81 -19.47
CA PRO A 262 -32.52 12.32 -19.29
C PRO A 262 -33.19 12.12 -20.66
N PRO A 263 -34.06 11.10 -20.80
CA PRO A 263 -34.79 10.89 -22.05
C PRO A 263 -35.64 12.14 -22.39
N GLN A 264 -35.46 12.67 -23.59
CA GLN A 264 -36.32 13.72 -24.10
C GLN A 264 -37.73 13.15 -24.23
N ASN A 265 -38.67 13.73 -23.46
CA ASN A 265 -40.08 13.39 -23.58
C ASN A 265 -40.58 13.72 -25.00
N PRO A 266 -41.25 12.79 -25.69
CA PRO A 266 -41.88 13.11 -26.96
C PRO A 266 -43.04 14.12 -26.75
N THR A 267 -42.94 15.23 -27.42
CA THR A 267 -43.99 16.24 -27.50
C THR A 267 -45.28 15.60 -28.01
N LEU A 268 -46.31 15.57 -27.15
CA LEU A 268 -47.70 15.23 -27.57
C LEU A 268 -48.21 16.26 -28.55
N SER A 269 -48.27 15.88 -29.83
CA SER A 269 -48.97 16.64 -30.87
C SER A 269 -50.47 16.50 -30.61
N ALA A 270 -51.14 17.65 -30.39
CA ALA A 270 -52.57 17.74 -30.25
C ALA A 270 -53.27 17.43 -31.57
N TYR A 271 -54.14 16.42 -31.54
CA TYR A 271 -55.17 16.26 -32.57
C TYR A 271 -56.37 17.16 -32.23
N LYS A 272 -56.67 18.05 -33.20
CA LYS A 272 -57.96 18.70 -33.30
C LYS A 272 -58.97 17.77 -33.95
#